data_c59b6a424b894c6a729b9f132dd21c9e
#
_entry.id   c59b6a424b894c6a729b9f132dd21c9e
#
_cell.length_a   1.000
_cell.length_b   1.000
_cell.length_c   1.000
_cell.angle_alpha   90.00
_cell.angle_beta   90.00
_cell.angle_gamma   90.00
#
_symmetry.space_group_name_H-M   'P 1'
#
loop_
_entity.id
_entity.type
_entity.pdbx_description
1 polymer ?
#
loop_
_entity_poly.entity_id
_entity_poly.type
_entity_poly.pdbx_seq_one_letter_code
_entity_poly.pdbx_strand_id
1 'polypeptide(L)'
;MMELWEQLAFIYPSMGEGLAVLASSLNTVRTMAIRDIYETDFDEDVQTESSANQCPECDGRVTTNAVETICEDCGLVIDEQRIDHGPEWRGFDVDERERTGAPLTAARHDRGLSTEIGRGTDANGNELSGQKRRRLFRMRREQTRGRFQSKAERNLAHGLSEVRRISSALELSETLRDQACQLFRSAQNEDLLQGRSIEAMAAASAYGACRCNGRPRTLDDIIDSARVKQSRVTNAYTTLNTELGLPAQPVTPSAFVPRLASELDVSDQIRQRARQLAEASESTGATTGVRPSGFAAACLYKAGREDGRWLTQSDVADVANVSVVTVRTHRDALDELAV
;
A
#
# COMPACT_ATOMS: atom_id res chain seq x y z
N MET A 1 31.59 17.07 12.82
CA MET A 1 30.25 16.48 12.94
C MET A 1 30.21 15.26 13.85
N MET A 2 31.29 14.57 14.13
CA MET A 2 31.34 13.46 15.11
C MET A 2 31.38 13.93 16.57
N GLU A 3 31.96 15.08 16.87
CA GLU A 3 32.08 15.59 18.26
C GLU A 3 30.75 16.11 18.87
N LEU A 4 29.77 16.47 18.06
CA LEU A 4 28.41 16.88 18.52
C LEU A 4 27.52 15.71 18.95
N TRP A 5 27.83 14.48 18.52
CA TRP A 5 27.08 13.29 18.88
C TRP A 5 27.41 12.73 20.24
N GLU A 6 28.67 12.89 20.70
CA GLU A 6 29.10 12.42 22.02
C GLU A 6 28.53 13.28 23.18
N GLN A 7 28.26 14.55 22.95
CA GLN A 7 27.70 15.43 23.99
C GLN A 7 26.17 15.27 24.17
N LEU A 8 25.45 14.80 23.16
CA LEU A 8 23.98 14.55 23.26
C LEU A 8 23.64 13.22 23.91
N ALA A 9 24.54 12.23 23.86
CA ALA A 9 24.33 10.91 24.48
C ALA A 9 24.34 10.95 26.01
N PHE A 10 24.92 12.01 26.61
CA PHE A 10 25.02 12.15 28.08
C PHE A 10 23.77 12.77 28.74
N ILE A 11 22.89 13.41 27.94
CA ILE A 11 21.71 14.15 28.45
C ILE A 11 20.42 13.32 28.40
N TYR A 12 20.33 12.30 27.53
CA TYR A 12 19.13 11.44 27.39
C TYR A 12 19.49 9.96 27.16
N PRO A 13 19.75 9.19 28.22
CA PRO A 13 20.10 7.76 28.04
C PRO A 13 18.95 6.85 27.58
N SER A 14 17.70 7.34 27.57
CA SER A 14 16.51 6.54 27.21
C SER A 14 16.11 6.60 25.72
N MET A 15 16.78 7.40 24.88
CA MET A 15 16.46 7.50 23.45
C MET A 15 17.24 6.54 22.55
N GLY A 16 18.30 5.90 23.04
CA GLY A 16 19.14 5.00 22.23
C GLY A 16 18.47 3.67 21.86
N GLU A 17 17.64 3.14 22.74
CA GLU A 17 16.98 1.85 22.51
C GLU A 17 15.79 1.96 21.56
N GLY A 18 15.08 3.10 21.53
CA GLY A 18 13.95 3.33 20.65
C GLY A 18 14.32 3.42 19.15
N LEU A 19 15.50 3.94 18.84
CA LEU A 19 15.97 4.08 17.45
C LEU A 19 16.50 2.77 16.85
N ALA A 20 17.05 1.88 17.65
CA ALA A 20 17.47 0.56 17.21
C ALA A 20 16.27 -0.36 16.91
N VAL A 21 15.21 -0.26 17.71
CA VAL A 21 13.95 -1.00 17.49
C VAL A 21 13.22 -0.48 16.25
N LEU A 22 13.24 0.84 15.98
CA LEU A 22 12.63 1.43 14.78
C LEU A 22 13.39 1.08 13.49
N ALA A 23 14.72 0.98 13.54
CA ALA A 23 15.52 0.55 12.38
C ALA A 23 15.31 -0.93 12.06
N SER A 24 15.12 -1.77 13.06
CA SER A 24 14.82 -3.21 12.86
C SER A 24 13.41 -3.43 12.32
N SER A 25 12.41 -2.68 12.78
CA SER A 25 11.05 -2.77 12.28
C SER A 25 10.87 -2.24 10.85
N LEU A 26 11.64 -1.22 10.43
CA LEU A 26 11.60 -0.73 9.06
C LEU A 26 12.19 -1.72 8.04
N ASN A 27 13.21 -2.50 8.44
CA ASN A 27 13.72 -3.59 7.60
C ASN A 27 12.76 -4.78 7.57
N THR A 28 12.07 -5.08 8.66
CA THR A 28 11.10 -6.18 8.74
C THR A 28 9.88 -5.92 7.87
N VAL A 29 9.33 -4.70 7.84
CA VAL A 29 8.17 -4.37 6.98
C VAL A 29 8.52 -4.36 5.49
N ARG A 30 9.77 -4.00 5.12
CA ARG A 30 10.21 -4.01 3.72
C ARG A 30 10.52 -5.42 3.20
N THR A 31 10.86 -6.36 4.09
CA THR A 31 11.15 -7.76 3.75
C THR A 31 9.91 -8.65 3.86
N MET A 32 8.95 -8.33 4.73
CA MET A 32 7.70 -9.11 4.89
C MET A 32 6.76 -9.07 3.68
N ALA A 33 6.86 -8.07 2.80
CA ALA A 33 5.95 -7.93 1.66
C ALA A 33 6.09 -9.02 0.58
N ILE A 34 7.16 -9.82 0.59
CA ILE A 34 7.42 -10.83 -0.47
C ILE A 34 7.63 -12.24 0.07
N ARG A 35 8.07 -12.43 1.33
CA ARG A 35 8.39 -13.76 1.88
C ARG A 35 7.21 -14.52 2.49
N ASP A 36 6.25 -13.84 3.11
CA ASP A 36 5.17 -14.48 3.87
C ASP A 36 4.08 -15.19 3.06
N ILE A 37 4.12 -15.18 1.74
CA ILE A 37 3.09 -15.85 0.93
C ILE A 37 3.30 -17.37 0.90
N TYR A 38 4.50 -17.85 1.22
CA TYR A 38 4.89 -19.26 1.07
C TYR A 38 5.41 -19.94 2.35
N GLU A 39 5.49 -19.24 3.49
CA GLU A 39 6.07 -19.77 4.73
C GLU A 39 5.06 -20.41 5.71
N THR A 40 3.79 -20.56 5.35
CA THR A 40 2.88 -21.40 6.15
C THR A 40 2.94 -22.82 5.63
N ASP A 41 3.84 -23.59 6.21
CA ASP A 41 3.93 -25.03 6.04
C ASP A 41 2.63 -25.75 6.44
N PHE A 42 2.24 -26.72 5.63
CA PHE A 42 1.11 -27.61 5.88
C PHE A 42 1.43 -28.71 6.93
N ASP A 43 2.65 -28.76 7.44
CA ASP A 43 3.08 -29.71 8.49
C ASP A 43 3.18 -29.00 9.84
N GLU A 44 2.26 -29.38 10.74
CA GLU A 44 2.10 -28.81 12.08
C GLU A 44 3.23 -29.13 13.07
N ASP A 45 4.31 -29.81 12.70
CA ASP A 45 5.25 -30.40 13.67
C ASP A 45 6.73 -29.98 13.56
N VAL A 46 7.13 -28.99 12.78
CA VAL A 46 8.53 -28.55 12.75
C VAL A 46 8.69 -27.05 13.02
N GLN A 47 8.75 -26.71 14.32
CA GLN A 47 9.36 -25.45 14.76
C GLN A 47 10.88 -25.58 14.61
N THR A 48 11.42 -25.27 13.47
CA THR A 48 12.85 -24.98 13.33
C THR A 48 13.06 -23.48 13.41
N GLU A 49 13.32 -22.98 14.63
CA GLU A 49 14.02 -21.73 14.81
C GLU A 49 15.45 -21.92 14.29
N SER A 50 15.65 -21.89 12.99
CA SER A 50 16.97 -21.82 12.40
C SER A 50 17.31 -20.37 12.11
N SER A 51 18.37 -19.88 12.75
CA SER A 51 19.08 -18.68 12.31
C SER A 51 19.47 -18.88 10.83
N ALA A 52 18.75 -18.25 9.94
CA ALA A 52 18.63 -18.59 8.50
C ALA A 52 19.93 -18.51 7.66
N ASN A 53 21.09 -18.31 8.28
CA ASN A 53 22.36 -18.13 7.56
C ASN A 53 23.55 -18.87 8.19
N GLN A 54 23.36 -19.74 9.17
CA GLN A 54 24.47 -20.47 9.82
C GLN A 54 24.21 -21.96 9.87
N CYS A 55 25.24 -22.75 9.60
CA CYS A 55 25.18 -24.21 9.68
C CYS A 55 24.98 -24.67 11.14
N PRO A 56 24.05 -25.60 11.44
CA PRO A 56 23.83 -26.06 12.81
C PRO A 56 24.97 -26.92 13.36
N GLU A 57 25.89 -27.43 12.52
CA GLU A 57 27.03 -28.25 12.99
C GLU A 57 28.35 -27.50 13.07
N CYS A 58 28.62 -26.57 12.16
CA CYS A 58 29.93 -25.92 12.09
C CYS A 58 29.87 -24.40 12.11
N ASP A 59 28.69 -23.79 12.28
CA ASP A 59 28.45 -22.36 12.19
C ASP A 59 28.92 -21.71 10.86
N GLY A 60 29.27 -22.54 9.88
CA GLY A 60 29.74 -22.14 8.57
C GLY A 60 28.68 -21.48 7.72
N ARG A 61 29.13 -20.91 6.61
CA ARG A 61 28.26 -20.19 5.68
C ARG A 61 27.34 -21.13 4.90
N VAL A 62 26.07 -20.82 4.92
CA VAL A 62 25.04 -21.59 4.20
C VAL A 62 24.73 -20.91 2.88
N THR A 63 24.80 -21.66 1.78
CA THR A 63 24.36 -21.24 0.44
C THR A 63 23.18 -22.06 -0.03
N THR A 64 22.25 -21.37 -0.65
CA THR A 64 21.02 -21.93 -1.14
C THR A 64 21.02 -21.95 -2.66
N ASN A 65 21.00 -23.15 -3.24
CA ASN A 65 20.84 -23.38 -4.66
C ASN A 65 19.35 -23.64 -5.01
N ALA A 66 19.02 -23.77 -6.29
CA ALA A 66 17.65 -24.02 -6.74
C ALA A 66 17.05 -25.34 -6.20
N VAL A 67 17.88 -26.30 -5.77
CA VAL A 67 17.48 -27.66 -5.40
C VAL A 67 17.71 -27.92 -3.92
N GLU A 68 18.78 -27.39 -3.33
CA GLU A 68 19.21 -27.71 -1.98
C GLU A 68 19.86 -26.53 -1.27
N THR A 69 19.87 -26.59 0.05
CA THR A 69 20.56 -25.64 0.92
C THR A 69 21.73 -26.35 1.59
N ILE A 70 22.96 -25.97 1.24
CA ILE A 70 24.19 -26.65 1.69
C ILE A 70 25.11 -25.69 2.45
N CYS A 71 25.83 -26.23 3.42
CA CYS A 71 26.94 -25.53 4.06
C CYS A 71 28.19 -25.61 3.18
N GLU A 72 28.81 -24.46 2.87
CA GLU A 72 30.03 -24.39 2.07
C GLU A 72 31.26 -24.98 2.80
N ASP A 73 31.26 -24.96 4.14
CA ASP A 73 32.42 -25.37 4.93
C ASP A 73 32.43 -26.87 5.27
N CYS A 74 31.27 -27.45 5.62
CA CYS A 74 31.21 -28.87 6.01
C CYS A 74 30.43 -29.76 5.03
N GLY A 75 29.77 -29.16 4.01
CA GLY A 75 29.00 -29.90 3.02
C GLY A 75 27.69 -30.49 3.54
N LEU A 76 27.24 -30.09 4.75
CA LEU A 76 25.96 -30.55 5.30
C LEU A 76 24.82 -30.01 4.44
N VAL A 77 23.96 -30.90 3.96
CA VAL A 77 22.71 -30.52 3.31
C VAL A 77 21.68 -30.27 4.41
N ILE A 78 21.24 -29.03 4.53
CA ILE A 78 20.31 -28.59 5.58
C ILE A 78 18.88 -28.77 5.14
N ASP A 79 18.60 -28.51 3.84
CA ASP A 79 17.27 -28.62 3.27
C ASP A 79 17.37 -29.16 1.84
N GLU A 80 16.70 -30.26 1.60
CA GLU A 80 16.50 -30.88 0.30
C GLU A 80 15.04 -30.69 -0.11
N GLN A 81 14.70 -30.51 -1.31
CA GLN A 81 13.33 -30.44 -1.81
C GLN A 81 12.65 -29.07 -1.70
N ARG A 82 13.32 -28.03 -2.17
CA ARG A 82 12.57 -26.81 -2.44
C ARG A 82 11.48 -27.06 -3.46
N ILE A 83 10.26 -26.70 -3.08
CA ILE A 83 9.13 -26.73 -4.02
C ILE A 83 9.46 -25.77 -5.16
N ASP A 84 9.65 -26.32 -6.34
CA ASP A 84 9.77 -25.52 -7.56
C ASP A 84 8.40 -24.96 -7.90
N HIS A 85 8.24 -23.64 -7.69
CA HIS A 85 7.03 -22.93 -8.05
C HIS A 85 6.94 -22.61 -9.56
N GLY A 86 7.92 -23.04 -10.34
CA GLY A 86 7.91 -22.95 -11.79
C GLY A 86 6.85 -23.84 -12.43
N PRO A 87 6.59 -23.68 -13.74
CA PRO A 87 5.69 -24.58 -14.46
C PRO A 87 6.30 -25.98 -14.56
N GLU A 88 5.51 -27.02 -14.31
CA GLU A 88 5.91 -28.42 -14.39
C GLU A 88 6.21 -28.90 -15.83
N TRP A 89 5.81 -28.12 -16.82
CA TRP A 89 6.04 -28.42 -18.23
C TRP A 89 7.18 -27.58 -18.81
N ARG A 90 7.86 -28.13 -19.79
CA ARG A 90 8.87 -27.40 -20.54
C ARG A 90 8.21 -26.46 -21.55
N GLY A 91 8.14 -25.18 -21.22
CA GLY A 91 7.76 -24.12 -22.15
C GLY A 91 9.01 -23.41 -22.67
N PHE A 92 9.11 -23.20 -23.97
CA PHE A 92 10.21 -22.46 -24.59
C PHE A 92 9.91 -20.97 -24.66
N ASP A 93 8.65 -20.61 -24.82
CA ASP A 93 8.17 -19.22 -24.81
C ASP A 93 7.68 -18.80 -23.43
N VAL A 94 7.77 -17.50 -23.14
CA VAL A 94 7.33 -16.90 -21.87
C VAL A 94 5.84 -17.15 -21.64
N ASP A 95 5.03 -17.01 -22.70
CA ASP A 95 3.57 -17.20 -22.67
C ASP A 95 3.19 -18.67 -22.37
N GLU A 96 4.00 -19.63 -22.80
CA GLU A 96 3.79 -21.05 -22.48
C GLU A 96 4.16 -21.40 -21.04
N ARG A 97 4.93 -20.56 -20.36
CA ARG A 97 5.30 -20.72 -18.94
C ARG A 97 4.30 -20.10 -17.98
N GLU A 98 3.32 -19.35 -18.50
CA GLU A 98 2.29 -18.77 -17.65
C GLU A 98 1.40 -19.87 -17.05
N ARG A 99 1.17 -19.78 -15.74
CA ARG A 99 0.20 -20.63 -15.06
C ARG A 99 -1.20 -20.29 -15.55
N THR A 100 -1.98 -21.29 -15.90
CA THR A 100 -3.38 -21.14 -16.31
C THR A 100 -4.33 -20.77 -15.18
N GLY A 101 -3.85 -20.65 -13.94
CA GLY A 101 -4.61 -20.25 -12.76
C GLY A 101 -4.64 -18.76 -12.53
N ALA A 102 -5.55 -18.29 -11.67
CA ALA A 102 -5.53 -16.90 -11.22
C ALA A 102 -4.25 -16.61 -10.41
N PRO A 103 -3.60 -15.45 -10.59
CA PRO A 103 -2.41 -15.08 -9.83
C PRO A 103 -2.71 -15.02 -8.32
N LEU A 104 -1.74 -15.44 -7.51
CA LEU A 104 -1.83 -15.25 -6.07
C LEU A 104 -1.81 -13.76 -5.74
N THR A 105 -2.78 -13.30 -4.96
CA THR A 105 -2.93 -11.90 -4.62
C THR A 105 -3.47 -11.73 -3.20
N ALA A 106 -2.96 -10.75 -2.48
CA ALA A 106 -3.50 -10.36 -1.18
C ALA A 106 -4.94 -9.83 -1.27
N ALA A 107 -5.37 -9.43 -2.45
CA ALA A 107 -6.67 -8.82 -2.70
C ALA A 107 -7.87 -9.78 -2.69
N ARG A 108 -7.64 -11.11 -2.62
CA ARG A 108 -8.70 -12.12 -2.48
C ARG A 108 -8.64 -12.77 -1.10
N HIS A 109 -9.79 -13.14 -0.51
CA HIS A 109 -9.86 -13.74 0.83
C HIS A 109 -9.04 -15.03 0.95
N ASP A 110 -9.02 -15.84 -0.10
CA ASP A 110 -8.28 -17.09 -0.27
C ASP A 110 -6.96 -16.92 -1.05
N ARG A 111 -6.48 -15.70 -1.18
CA ARG A 111 -5.29 -15.35 -1.96
C ARG A 111 -5.34 -15.78 -3.44
N GLY A 112 -6.51 -16.13 -3.97
CA GLY A 112 -6.70 -16.57 -5.34
C GLY A 112 -6.67 -18.08 -5.55
N LEU A 113 -6.64 -18.87 -4.48
CA LEU A 113 -6.60 -20.34 -4.55
C LEU A 113 -7.89 -20.94 -5.12
N SER A 114 -9.06 -20.31 -4.87
CA SER A 114 -10.32 -20.82 -5.42
C SER A 114 -10.57 -20.31 -6.83
N THR A 115 -11.01 -21.22 -7.69
CA THR A 115 -11.45 -20.90 -9.04
C THR A 115 -12.88 -20.38 -9.06
N GLU A 116 -13.23 -19.58 -10.04
CA GLU A 116 -14.60 -19.10 -10.25
C GLU A 116 -15.22 -19.75 -11.49
N ILE A 117 -16.47 -20.21 -11.35
CA ILE A 117 -17.23 -20.74 -12.47
C ILE A 117 -17.68 -19.57 -13.36
N GLY A 118 -17.13 -19.47 -14.57
CA GLY A 118 -17.41 -18.39 -15.53
C GLY A 118 -18.88 -18.21 -15.87
N ARG A 119 -19.20 -17.05 -16.43
CA ARG A 119 -20.56 -16.67 -16.85
C ARG A 119 -20.58 -16.37 -18.35
N GLY A 120 -21.64 -16.82 -19.01
CA GLY A 120 -21.98 -16.38 -20.36
C GLY A 120 -21.50 -17.32 -21.45
N THR A 121 -20.20 -17.39 -21.71
CA THR A 121 -19.60 -18.12 -22.83
C THR A 121 -18.73 -19.28 -22.35
N ASP A 122 -18.41 -20.20 -23.23
CA ASP A 122 -17.38 -21.22 -23.01
C ASP A 122 -15.95 -20.64 -23.30
N ALA A 123 -14.91 -21.47 -23.13
CA ALA A 123 -13.53 -21.05 -23.35
C ALA A 123 -13.26 -20.61 -24.81
N ASN A 124 -14.10 -21.03 -25.75
CA ASN A 124 -13.98 -20.68 -27.17
C ASN A 124 -14.85 -19.47 -27.57
N GLY A 125 -15.46 -18.77 -26.58
CA GLY A 125 -16.33 -17.63 -26.83
C GLY A 125 -17.76 -17.96 -27.28
N ASN A 126 -18.13 -19.25 -27.40
CA ASN A 126 -19.45 -19.65 -27.86
C ASN A 126 -20.52 -19.48 -26.75
N GLU A 127 -21.73 -19.12 -27.11
CA GLU A 127 -22.86 -19.06 -26.16
C GLU A 127 -23.20 -20.44 -25.59
N LEU A 128 -23.40 -20.46 -24.28
CA LEU A 128 -23.80 -21.69 -23.58
C LEU A 128 -25.27 -22.04 -23.85
N SER A 129 -25.52 -23.30 -24.13
CA SER A 129 -26.90 -23.83 -24.26
C SER A 129 -27.70 -23.58 -22.97
N GLY A 130 -29.02 -23.43 -23.09
CA GLY A 130 -29.90 -23.19 -21.95
C GLY A 130 -29.78 -24.24 -20.84
N GLN A 131 -29.52 -25.51 -21.19
CA GLN A 131 -29.29 -26.58 -20.23
C GLN A 131 -27.97 -26.43 -19.46
N LYS A 132 -26.87 -26.15 -20.17
CA LYS A 132 -25.55 -25.85 -19.55
C LYS A 132 -25.64 -24.62 -18.65
N ARG A 133 -26.31 -23.55 -19.11
CA ARG A 133 -26.53 -22.32 -18.34
C ARG A 133 -27.23 -22.56 -16.99
N ARG A 134 -28.32 -23.40 -17.01
CA ARG A 134 -29.05 -23.81 -15.78
C ARG A 134 -28.17 -24.65 -14.85
N ARG A 135 -27.36 -25.57 -15.40
CA ARG A 135 -26.43 -26.41 -14.62
C ARG A 135 -25.35 -25.54 -13.94
N LEU A 136 -24.69 -24.67 -14.70
CA LEU A 136 -23.67 -23.75 -14.18
C LEU A 136 -24.23 -22.77 -13.16
N PHE A 137 -25.48 -22.31 -13.32
CA PHE A 137 -26.16 -21.48 -12.32
C PHE A 137 -26.28 -22.21 -10.97
N ARG A 138 -26.71 -23.46 -10.98
CA ARG A 138 -26.79 -24.27 -9.75
C ARG A 138 -25.44 -24.50 -9.13
N MET A 139 -24.42 -24.85 -9.93
CA MET A 139 -23.05 -25.04 -9.46
C MET A 139 -22.48 -23.76 -8.81
N ARG A 140 -22.66 -22.60 -9.45
CA ARG A 140 -22.23 -21.31 -8.87
C ARG A 140 -22.93 -21.00 -7.54
N ARG A 141 -24.22 -21.32 -7.44
CA ARG A 141 -24.96 -21.14 -6.19
C ARG A 141 -24.37 -21.98 -5.06
N GLU A 142 -24.04 -23.23 -5.32
CA GLU A 142 -23.43 -24.11 -4.33
C GLU A 142 -21.98 -23.71 -4.04
N GLN A 143 -21.22 -23.32 -5.05
CA GLN A 143 -19.88 -22.75 -4.87
C GLN A 143 -19.92 -21.50 -3.97
N THR A 144 -20.87 -20.58 -4.18
CA THR A 144 -21.02 -19.39 -3.34
C THR A 144 -21.37 -19.73 -1.89
N ARG A 145 -22.16 -20.80 -1.68
CA ARG A 145 -22.52 -21.27 -0.34
C ARG A 145 -21.34 -21.93 0.38
N GLY A 146 -20.54 -22.73 -0.33
CA GLY A 146 -19.39 -23.44 0.21
C GLY A 146 -18.12 -22.58 0.29
N ARG A 147 -18.13 -21.37 -0.28
CA ARG A 147 -16.92 -20.53 -0.42
C ARG A 147 -16.38 -20.01 0.91
N PHE A 148 -17.25 -19.81 1.90
CA PHE A 148 -16.89 -19.21 3.17
C PHE A 148 -17.19 -20.15 4.32
N GLN A 149 -16.16 -20.52 5.07
CA GLN A 149 -16.28 -21.41 6.24
C GLN A 149 -16.79 -20.63 7.48
N SER A 150 -16.50 -19.33 7.57
CA SER A 150 -16.82 -18.51 8.73
C SER A 150 -17.42 -17.15 8.36
N LYS A 151 -17.99 -16.47 9.36
CA LYS A 151 -18.44 -15.08 9.23
C LYS A 151 -17.24 -14.13 9.05
N ALA A 152 -16.13 -14.43 9.72
CA ALA A 152 -14.90 -13.64 9.61
C ALA A 152 -14.36 -13.65 8.18
N GLU A 153 -14.31 -14.82 7.55
CA GLU A 153 -13.87 -14.96 6.16
C GLU A 153 -14.79 -14.22 5.16
N ARG A 154 -16.09 -14.26 5.41
CA ARG A 154 -17.07 -13.47 4.62
C ARG A 154 -16.84 -11.97 4.79
N ASN A 155 -16.59 -11.51 6.01
CA ASN A 155 -16.27 -10.11 6.29
C ASN A 155 -14.96 -9.69 5.62
N LEU A 156 -13.94 -10.57 5.65
CA LEU A 156 -12.68 -10.38 4.93
C LEU A 156 -12.91 -10.19 3.44
N ALA A 157 -13.65 -11.10 2.81
CA ALA A 157 -13.95 -11.02 1.38
C ALA A 157 -14.68 -9.73 1.00
N HIS A 158 -15.63 -9.30 1.85
CA HIS A 158 -16.34 -8.04 1.66
C HIS A 158 -15.40 -6.83 1.79
N GLY A 159 -14.59 -6.76 2.84
CA GLY A 159 -13.63 -5.68 3.05
C GLY A 159 -12.59 -5.59 1.93
N LEU A 160 -12.00 -6.71 1.52
CA LEU A 160 -11.07 -6.74 0.39
C LEU A 160 -11.73 -6.31 -0.94
N SER A 161 -13.02 -6.62 -1.12
CA SER A 161 -13.76 -6.13 -2.28
C SER A 161 -13.94 -4.61 -2.26
N GLU A 162 -14.19 -4.03 -1.08
CA GLU A 162 -14.29 -2.58 -0.91
C GLU A 162 -12.93 -1.89 -1.07
N VAL A 163 -11.84 -2.47 -0.54
CA VAL A 163 -10.47 -1.96 -0.78
C VAL A 163 -10.17 -1.92 -2.28
N ARG A 164 -10.44 -3.01 -3.02
CA ARG A 164 -10.24 -3.04 -4.47
C ARG A 164 -11.07 -2.00 -5.20
N ARG A 165 -12.33 -1.83 -4.81
CA ARG A 165 -13.22 -0.83 -5.41
C ARG A 165 -12.70 0.58 -5.20
N ILE A 166 -12.28 0.93 -3.97
CA ILE A 166 -11.72 2.24 -3.63
C ILE A 166 -10.39 2.44 -4.38
N SER A 167 -9.50 1.45 -4.37
CA SER A 167 -8.22 1.52 -5.08
C SER A 167 -8.40 1.72 -6.58
N SER A 168 -9.38 1.06 -7.19
CA SER A 168 -9.71 1.23 -8.60
C SER A 168 -10.30 2.61 -8.90
N ALA A 169 -11.18 3.14 -8.03
CA ALA A 169 -11.76 4.47 -8.19
C ALA A 169 -10.71 5.60 -8.05
N LEU A 170 -9.65 5.37 -7.29
CA LEU A 170 -8.55 6.30 -7.07
C LEU A 170 -7.37 6.05 -8.01
N GLU A 171 -7.48 5.11 -8.93
CA GLU A 171 -6.41 4.72 -9.88
C GLU A 171 -5.08 4.39 -9.17
N LEU A 172 -5.16 3.71 -8.03
CA LEU A 172 -3.97 3.28 -7.30
C LEU A 172 -3.31 2.08 -8.01
N SER A 173 -1.97 2.04 -7.93
CA SER A 173 -1.21 0.91 -8.47
C SER A 173 -1.58 -0.41 -7.77
N GLU A 174 -1.32 -1.53 -8.43
CA GLU A 174 -1.57 -2.86 -7.86
C GLU A 174 -0.81 -3.09 -6.56
N THR A 175 0.43 -2.60 -6.47
CA THR A 175 1.25 -2.68 -5.26
C THR A 175 0.61 -1.97 -4.07
N LEU A 176 0.08 -0.76 -4.28
CA LEU A 176 -0.65 -0.02 -3.24
C LEU A 176 -1.96 -0.69 -2.85
N ARG A 177 -2.69 -1.24 -3.83
CA ARG A 177 -3.89 -2.02 -3.59
C ARG A 177 -3.60 -3.24 -2.71
N ASP A 178 -2.56 -3.98 -3.03
CA ASP A 178 -2.19 -5.20 -2.30
C ASP A 178 -1.70 -4.88 -0.88
N GLN A 179 -0.94 -3.80 -0.70
CA GLN A 179 -0.60 -3.28 0.64
C GLN A 179 -1.83 -2.85 1.45
N ALA A 180 -2.78 -2.16 0.82
CA ALA A 180 -4.04 -1.81 1.47
C ALA A 180 -4.83 -3.07 1.88
N CYS A 181 -4.81 -4.12 1.05
CA CYS A 181 -5.42 -5.40 1.37
C CYS A 181 -4.70 -6.10 2.53
N GLN A 182 -3.38 -6.04 2.60
CA GLN A 182 -2.60 -6.57 3.72
C GLN A 182 -2.91 -5.81 5.02
N LEU A 183 -2.95 -4.47 4.99
CA LEU A 183 -3.35 -3.67 6.15
C LEU A 183 -4.75 -4.04 6.65
N PHE A 184 -5.69 -4.28 5.74
CA PHE A 184 -7.04 -4.73 6.12
C PHE A 184 -7.02 -6.13 6.76
N ARG A 185 -6.18 -7.05 6.28
CA ARG A 185 -5.99 -8.38 6.88
C ARG A 185 -5.39 -8.28 8.28
N SER A 186 -4.33 -7.50 8.44
CA SER A 186 -3.73 -7.24 9.76
C SER A 186 -4.76 -6.64 10.74
N ALA A 187 -5.55 -5.68 10.29
CA ALA A 187 -6.62 -5.11 11.10
C ALA A 187 -7.68 -6.16 11.53
N GLN A 188 -7.96 -7.12 10.69
CA GLN A 188 -8.88 -8.21 11.03
C GLN A 188 -8.26 -9.21 12.00
N ASN A 189 -6.99 -9.56 11.82
CA ASN A 189 -6.28 -10.47 12.71
C ASN A 189 -6.13 -9.91 14.13
N GLU A 190 -5.95 -8.60 14.24
CA GLU A 190 -5.90 -7.86 15.52
C GLU A 190 -7.29 -7.46 16.05
N ASP A 191 -8.37 -8.05 15.52
CA ASP A 191 -9.75 -7.80 15.94
C ASP A 191 -10.21 -6.33 15.89
N LEU A 192 -9.52 -5.46 15.14
CA LEU A 192 -9.82 -4.02 15.06
C LEU A 192 -11.12 -3.70 14.33
N LEU A 193 -11.74 -4.68 13.68
CA LEU A 193 -13.04 -4.53 13.03
C LEU A 193 -14.21 -4.46 14.02
N GLN A 194 -14.03 -4.88 15.26
CA GLN A 194 -15.10 -4.90 16.25
C GLN A 194 -15.60 -3.47 16.55
N GLY A 195 -16.92 -3.28 16.50
CA GLY A 195 -17.57 -1.98 16.70
C GLY A 195 -17.40 -0.96 15.54
N ARG A 196 -16.75 -1.35 14.43
CA ARG A 196 -16.52 -0.50 13.25
C ARG A 196 -17.15 -1.10 12.00
N SER A 197 -17.46 -0.24 11.01
CA SER A 197 -17.96 -0.77 9.73
C SER A 197 -16.79 -1.28 8.87
N ILE A 198 -17.04 -2.40 8.18
CA ILE A 198 -16.06 -3.02 7.30
C ILE A 198 -15.61 -2.04 6.21
N GLU A 199 -16.55 -1.28 5.67
CA GLU A 199 -16.28 -0.28 4.64
C GLU A 199 -15.42 0.88 5.16
N ALA A 200 -15.59 1.29 6.43
CA ALA A 200 -14.75 2.32 7.04
C ALA A 200 -13.31 1.82 7.25
N MET A 201 -13.15 0.57 7.69
CA MET A 201 -11.83 -0.06 7.81
C MET A 201 -11.17 -0.25 6.46
N ALA A 202 -11.92 -0.63 5.42
CA ALA A 202 -11.41 -0.75 4.05
C ALA A 202 -10.92 0.60 3.50
N ALA A 203 -11.68 1.67 3.69
CA ALA A 203 -11.29 3.03 3.31
C ALA A 203 -10.06 3.50 4.10
N ALA A 204 -10.01 3.24 5.41
CA ALA A 204 -8.88 3.56 6.27
C ALA A 204 -7.61 2.80 5.86
N SER A 205 -7.73 1.53 5.48
CA SER A 205 -6.60 0.73 4.98
C SER A 205 -6.05 1.26 3.65
N ALA A 206 -6.93 1.67 2.73
CA ALA A 206 -6.52 2.31 1.48
C ALA A 206 -5.80 3.64 1.73
N TYR A 207 -6.31 4.46 2.65
CA TYR A 207 -5.65 5.70 3.07
C TYR A 207 -4.31 5.45 3.74
N GLY A 208 -4.25 4.47 4.66
CA GLY A 208 -3.03 4.06 5.34
C GLY A 208 -1.94 3.63 4.37
N ALA A 209 -2.26 2.82 3.38
CA ALA A 209 -1.32 2.41 2.34
C ALA A 209 -0.79 3.61 1.53
N CYS A 210 -1.64 4.57 1.17
CA CYS A 210 -1.20 5.81 0.50
C CYS A 210 -0.25 6.61 1.39
N ARG A 211 -0.55 6.75 2.70
CA ARG A 211 0.27 7.48 3.66
C ARG A 211 1.64 6.85 3.88
N CYS A 212 1.69 5.52 4.05
CA CYS A 212 2.95 4.77 4.24
C CYS A 212 3.88 4.86 3.02
N ASN A 213 3.31 5.03 1.82
CA ASN A 213 4.09 5.14 0.58
C ASN A 213 4.29 6.60 0.12
N GLY A 214 3.96 7.59 0.94
CA GLY A 214 4.13 9.01 0.60
C GLY A 214 3.29 9.46 -0.61
N ARG A 215 2.20 8.74 -0.94
CA ARG A 215 1.32 9.13 -2.05
C ARG A 215 0.42 10.28 -1.63
N PRO A 216 0.36 11.37 -2.42
CA PRO A 216 -0.36 12.60 -2.07
C PRO A 216 -1.87 12.44 -2.32
N ARG A 217 -2.52 11.57 -1.54
CA ARG A 217 -3.98 11.44 -1.50
C ARG A 217 -4.51 12.05 -0.21
N THR A 218 -5.51 12.89 -0.33
CA THR A 218 -6.18 13.48 0.83
C THR A 218 -7.18 12.49 1.42
N LEU A 219 -7.57 12.71 2.68
CA LEU A 219 -8.64 11.91 3.27
C LEU A 219 -9.97 12.15 2.53
N ASP A 220 -10.20 13.36 2.04
CA ASP A 220 -11.40 13.73 1.28
C ASP A 220 -11.50 12.93 -0.02
N ASP A 221 -10.40 12.75 -0.77
CA ASP A 221 -10.37 11.91 -1.98
C ASP A 221 -10.85 10.48 -1.69
N ILE A 222 -10.42 9.92 -0.54
CA ILE A 222 -10.82 8.58 -0.13
C ILE A 222 -12.31 8.54 0.23
N ILE A 223 -12.79 9.58 0.94
CA ILE A 223 -14.18 9.67 1.41
C ILE A 223 -15.14 9.77 0.25
N ASP A 224 -14.82 10.54 -0.78
CA ASP A 224 -15.63 10.67 -1.99
C ASP A 224 -15.83 9.32 -2.69
N SER A 225 -14.82 8.45 -2.61
CA SER A 225 -14.89 7.08 -3.11
C SER A 225 -15.51 6.10 -2.10
N ALA A 226 -15.58 6.44 -0.82
CA ALA A 226 -16.08 5.56 0.24
C ALA A 226 -17.60 5.62 0.37
N ARG A 227 -18.21 4.52 0.86
CA ARG A 227 -19.66 4.43 1.12
C ARG A 227 -20.05 4.81 2.55
N VAL A 228 -19.15 5.50 3.25
CA VAL A 228 -19.30 5.81 4.68
C VAL A 228 -18.96 7.26 4.98
N LYS A 229 -19.47 7.76 6.10
CA LYS A 229 -19.23 9.14 6.53
C LYS A 229 -17.77 9.33 6.95
N GLN A 230 -17.26 10.56 6.74
CA GLN A 230 -15.92 10.99 7.11
C GLN A 230 -15.51 10.60 8.54
N SER A 231 -16.35 10.88 9.52
CA SER A 231 -16.04 10.60 10.92
C SER A 231 -15.73 9.12 11.19
N ARG A 232 -16.39 8.19 10.47
CA ARG A 232 -16.13 6.76 10.61
C ARG A 232 -14.79 6.36 10.00
N VAL A 233 -14.43 6.93 8.85
CA VAL A 233 -13.13 6.68 8.20
C VAL A 233 -12.00 7.25 9.05
N THR A 234 -12.15 8.47 9.57
CA THR A 234 -11.17 9.09 10.47
C THR A 234 -10.92 8.25 11.72
N ASN A 235 -12.00 7.81 12.39
CA ASN A 235 -11.85 6.95 13.58
C ASN A 235 -11.22 5.61 13.25
N ALA A 236 -11.59 5.00 12.12
CA ALA A 236 -10.98 3.74 11.66
C ALA A 236 -9.49 3.92 11.37
N TYR A 237 -9.11 5.01 10.69
CA TYR A 237 -7.72 5.31 10.41
C TYR A 237 -6.89 5.59 11.67
N THR A 238 -7.45 6.37 12.61
CA THR A 238 -6.78 6.63 13.89
C THR A 238 -6.50 5.32 14.63
N THR A 239 -7.48 4.40 14.69
CA THR A 239 -7.28 3.08 15.29
C THR A 239 -6.20 2.27 14.55
N LEU A 240 -6.26 2.19 13.22
CA LEU A 240 -5.23 1.49 12.44
C LEU A 240 -3.84 2.06 12.70
N ASN A 241 -3.71 3.39 12.71
CA ASN A 241 -2.43 4.04 12.93
C ASN A 241 -1.87 3.80 14.33
N THR A 242 -2.74 3.79 15.35
CA THR A 242 -2.33 3.58 16.75
C THR A 242 -1.99 2.11 17.03
N GLU A 243 -2.85 1.18 16.63
CA GLU A 243 -2.69 -0.23 16.98
C GLU A 243 -1.65 -0.94 16.10
N LEU A 244 -1.57 -0.61 14.81
CA LEU A 244 -0.59 -1.21 13.90
C LEU A 244 0.72 -0.41 13.81
N GLY A 245 0.84 0.75 14.46
CA GLY A 245 2.05 1.57 14.44
C GLY A 245 2.49 1.94 13.03
N LEU A 246 1.57 2.43 12.18
CA LEU A 246 1.88 2.67 10.77
C LEU A 246 3.02 3.68 10.58
N PRO A 247 4.02 3.40 9.73
CA PRO A 247 5.12 4.32 9.42
C PRO A 247 4.65 5.45 8.48
N ALA A 248 3.57 6.14 8.86
CA ALA A 248 2.95 7.19 8.07
C ALA A 248 3.68 8.52 8.28
N GLN A 249 4.56 8.88 7.36
CA GLN A 249 5.21 10.18 7.38
C GLN A 249 4.25 11.31 7.01
N PRO A 250 4.47 12.55 7.52
CA PRO A 250 3.72 13.71 7.07
C PRO A 250 3.91 13.90 5.56
N VAL A 251 2.81 14.10 4.83
CA VAL A 251 2.90 14.38 3.39
C VAL A 251 3.25 15.85 3.21
N THR A 252 4.29 16.12 2.44
CA THR A 252 4.78 17.47 2.18
C THR A 252 3.99 18.14 1.05
N PRO A 253 3.91 19.48 1.00
CA PRO A 253 3.31 20.21 -0.10
C PRO A 253 3.92 19.86 -1.47
N SER A 254 5.25 19.71 -1.54
CA SER A 254 5.97 19.35 -2.77
C SER A 254 5.47 18.04 -3.40
N ALA A 255 5.02 17.09 -2.59
CA ALA A 255 4.46 15.82 -3.06
C ALA A 255 3.11 15.99 -3.78
N PHE A 256 2.30 17.01 -3.43
CA PHE A 256 1.01 17.29 -4.09
C PHE A 256 1.16 17.98 -5.42
N VAL A 257 2.24 18.74 -5.66
CA VAL A 257 2.43 19.55 -6.87
C VAL A 257 2.27 18.76 -8.17
N PRO A 258 2.88 17.56 -8.35
CA PRO A 258 2.76 16.83 -9.61
C PRO A 258 1.32 16.45 -9.98
N ARG A 259 0.54 16.03 -8.99
CA ARG A 259 -0.87 15.66 -9.17
C ARG A 259 -1.70 16.87 -9.57
N LEU A 260 -1.64 17.94 -8.78
CA LEU A 260 -2.41 19.16 -9.03
C LEU A 260 -2.02 19.79 -10.37
N ALA A 261 -0.73 19.76 -10.72
CA ALA A 261 -0.23 20.25 -12.00
C ALA A 261 -0.81 19.47 -13.19
N SER A 262 -0.93 18.14 -13.05
CA SER A 262 -1.55 17.30 -14.07
C SER A 262 -3.05 17.57 -14.22
N GLU A 263 -3.77 17.75 -13.12
CA GLU A 263 -5.20 18.06 -13.13
C GLU A 263 -5.50 19.46 -13.70
N LEU A 264 -4.56 20.43 -13.55
CA LEU A 264 -4.65 21.78 -14.11
C LEU A 264 -4.09 21.88 -15.54
N ASP A 265 -3.54 20.79 -16.09
CA ASP A 265 -2.90 20.75 -17.41
C ASP A 265 -1.87 21.88 -17.59
N VAL A 266 -0.99 22.08 -16.62
CA VAL A 266 0.07 23.09 -16.66
C VAL A 266 1.37 22.54 -17.24
N SER A 267 2.22 23.46 -17.79
CA SER A 267 3.51 23.09 -18.36
C SER A 267 4.47 22.50 -17.31
N ASP A 268 5.45 21.72 -17.77
CA ASP A 268 6.49 21.16 -16.91
C ASP A 268 7.31 22.25 -16.22
N GLN A 269 7.50 23.41 -16.85
CA GLN A 269 8.20 24.57 -16.27
C GLN A 269 7.46 25.08 -15.03
N ILE A 270 6.15 25.29 -15.13
CA ILE A 270 5.31 25.71 -14.00
C ILE A 270 5.33 24.66 -12.89
N ARG A 271 5.21 23.38 -13.26
CA ARG A 271 5.27 22.27 -12.29
C ARG A 271 6.58 22.24 -11.52
N GLN A 272 7.71 22.38 -12.24
CA GLN A 272 9.02 22.38 -11.63
C GLN A 272 9.25 23.61 -10.74
N ARG A 273 8.83 24.79 -11.20
CA ARG A 273 8.91 26.03 -10.41
C ARG A 273 8.05 25.95 -9.14
N ALA A 274 6.82 25.46 -9.25
CA ALA A 274 5.94 25.28 -8.09
C ALA A 274 6.54 24.28 -7.07
N ARG A 275 7.18 23.24 -7.55
CA ARG A 275 7.87 22.28 -6.68
C ARG A 275 9.06 22.91 -5.95
N GLN A 276 9.88 23.71 -6.63
CA GLN A 276 10.98 24.47 -6.01
C GLN A 276 10.48 25.42 -4.91
N LEU A 277 9.36 26.13 -5.18
CA LEU A 277 8.73 27.01 -4.19
C LEU A 277 8.25 26.24 -2.96
N ALA A 278 7.64 25.06 -3.18
CA ALA A 278 7.20 24.20 -2.09
C ALA A 278 8.38 23.67 -1.26
N GLU A 279 9.43 23.14 -1.90
CA GLU A 279 10.64 22.61 -1.23
C GLU A 279 11.39 23.70 -0.45
N ALA A 280 11.50 24.92 -1.02
CA ALA A 280 12.08 26.05 -0.33
C ALA A 280 11.28 26.45 0.92
N SER A 281 9.95 26.45 0.82
CA SER A 281 9.07 26.76 1.95
C SER A 281 9.08 25.66 3.03
N GLU A 282 9.23 24.40 2.63
CA GLU A 282 9.43 23.27 3.56
C GLU A 282 10.72 23.43 4.36
N SER A 283 11.82 23.82 3.71
CA SER A 283 13.11 24.04 4.35
C SER A 283 13.12 25.19 5.38
N THR A 284 12.30 26.22 5.15
CA THR A 284 12.11 27.34 6.08
C THR A 284 11.12 27.05 7.22
N GLY A 285 10.42 25.92 7.16
CA GLY A 285 9.40 25.55 8.16
C GLY A 285 8.06 26.30 8.02
N ALA A 286 7.87 27.11 6.97
CA ALA A 286 6.66 27.87 6.72
C ALA A 286 5.43 26.99 6.43
N THR A 287 5.63 25.72 6.15
CA THR A 287 4.57 24.74 5.89
C THR A 287 4.06 24.03 7.16
N THR A 288 4.61 24.37 8.34
CA THR A 288 4.24 23.72 9.59
C THR A 288 2.82 24.14 10.02
N GLY A 289 1.96 23.14 10.28
CA GLY A 289 0.58 23.39 10.68
C GLY A 289 -0.38 23.80 9.56
N VAL A 290 0.09 23.79 8.32
CA VAL A 290 -0.66 24.19 7.13
C VAL A 290 -1.17 22.95 6.38
N ARG A 291 -2.36 23.06 5.74
CA ARG A 291 -2.87 22.00 4.89
C ARG A 291 -1.99 21.86 3.63
N PRO A 292 -1.29 20.71 3.42
CA PRO A 292 -0.28 20.58 2.36
C PRO A 292 -0.85 20.79 0.95
N SER A 293 -2.05 20.28 0.66
CA SER A 293 -2.70 20.46 -0.65
C SER A 293 -2.99 21.94 -0.96
N GLY A 294 -3.43 22.71 0.05
CA GLY A 294 -3.70 24.13 -0.11
C GLY A 294 -2.43 24.95 -0.33
N PHE A 295 -1.34 24.60 0.32
CA PHE A 295 -0.06 25.27 0.12
C PHE A 295 0.54 24.93 -1.26
N ALA A 296 0.45 23.67 -1.71
CA ALA A 296 0.85 23.26 -3.06
C ALA A 296 0.05 24.00 -4.15
N ALA A 297 -1.26 24.22 -3.91
CA ALA A 297 -2.12 25.00 -4.77
C ALA A 297 -1.63 26.47 -4.91
N ALA A 298 -1.25 27.09 -3.80
CA ALA A 298 -0.70 28.45 -3.82
C ALA A 298 0.65 28.53 -4.56
N CYS A 299 1.52 27.51 -4.42
CA CYS A 299 2.76 27.41 -5.16
C CYS A 299 2.52 27.31 -6.68
N LEU A 300 1.55 26.50 -7.11
CA LEU A 300 1.16 26.38 -8.52
C LEU A 300 0.57 27.70 -9.07
N TYR A 301 -0.27 28.37 -8.28
CA TYR A 301 -0.82 29.66 -8.66
C TYR A 301 0.29 30.72 -8.83
N LYS A 302 1.25 30.81 -7.90
CA LYS A 302 2.40 31.74 -7.99
C LYS A 302 3.28 31.41 -9.19
N ALA A 303 3.65 30.16 -9.38
CA ALA A 303 4.46 29.72 -10.51
C ALA A 303 3.78 29.98 -11.87
N GLY A 304 2.48 29.75 -11.96
CA GLY A 304 1.71 30.08 -13.17
C GLY A 304 1.71 31.57 -13.49
N ARG A 305 1.63 32.43 -12.47
CA ARG A 305 1.73 33.90 -12.67
C ARG A 305 3.12 34.32 -13.09
N GLU A 306 4.17 33.74 -12.57
CA GLU A 306 5.56 34.00 -12.95
C GLU A 306 5.81 33.63 -14.42
N ASP A 307 5.23 32.51 -14.89
CA ASP A 307 5.36 32.03 -16.28
C ASP A 307 4.37 32.73 -17.27
N GLY A 308 3.52 33.64 -16.77
CA GLY A 308 2.56 34.35 -17.59
C GLY A 308 1.31 33.55 -18.00
N ARG A 309 1.13 32.35 -17.49
CA ARG A 309 -0.08 31.54 -17.68
C ARG A 309 -1.20 32.04 -16.77
N TRP A 310 -2.37 32.27 -17.36
CA TRP A 310 -3.55 32.66 -16.60
C TRP A 310 -4.19 31.47 -15.91
N LEU A 311 -3.89 31.28 -14.61
CA LEU A 311 -4.60 30.40 -13.74
C LEU A 311 -5.51 31.20 -12.82
N THR A 312 -6.79 30.83 -12.69
CA THR A 312 -7.66 31.49 -11.72
C THR A 312 -7.47 30.85 -10.32
N GLN A 313 -7.67 31.67 -9.28
CA GLN A 313 -7.62 31.18 -7.92
C GLN A 313 -8.72 30.14 -7.63
N SER A 314 -9.85 30.24 -8.34
CA SER A 314 -10.95 29.30 -8.24
C SER A 314 -10.55 27.93 -8.80
N ASP A 315 -10.01 27.86 -10.02
CA ASP A 315 -9.62 26.60 -10.64
C ASP A 315 -8.61 25.84 -9.79
N VAL A 316 -7.62 26.57 -9.25
CA VAL A 316 -6.59 25.97 -8.40
C VAL A 316 -7.15 25.52 -7.04
N ALA A 317 -8.11 26.29 -6.49
CA ALA A 317 -8.77 25.95 -5.23
C ALA A 317 -9.67 24.71 -5.38
N ASP A 318 -10.42 24.61 -6.48
CA ASP A 318 -11.31 23.50 -6.80
C ASP A 318 -10.53 22.19 -6.96
N VAL A 319 -9.43 22.21 -7.73
CA VAL A 319 -8.56 21.03 -7.93
C VAL A 319 -7.90 20.56 -6.61
N ALA A 320 -7.50 21.52 -5.76
CA ALA A 320 -6.89 21.16 -4.47
C ALA A 320 -7.90 20.84 -3.36
N ASN A 321 -9.19 20.93 -3.64
CA ASN A 321 -10.29 20.82 -2.69
C ASN A 321 -10.09 21.69 -1.44
N VAL A 322 -9.84 23.00 -1.68
CA VAL A 322 -9.63 24.02 -0.66
C VAL A 322 -10.41 25.30 -0.98
N SER A 323 -10.58 26.18 -0.01
CA SER A 323 -11.21 27.47 -0.26
C SER A 323 -10.26 28.43 -1.00
N VAL A 324 -10.81 29.32 -1.83
CA VAL A 324 -10.06 30.42 -2.46
C VAL A 324 -9.33 31.28 -1.44
N VAL A 325 -9.94 31.47 -0.25
CA VAL A 325 -9.32 32.22 0.85
C VAL A 325 -8.03 31.54 1.32
N THR A 326 -8.03 30.20 1.44
CA THR A 326 -6.84 29.41 1.79
C THR A 326 -5.70 29.64 0.78
N VAL A 327 -6.02 29.58 -0.52
CA VAL A 327 -5.03 29.83 -1.59
C VAL A 327 -4.45 31.24 -1.47
N ARG A 328 -5.27 32.26 -1.20
CA ARG A 328 -4.80 33.64 -1.01
C ARG A 328 -3.88 33.77 0.20
N THR A 329 -4.29 33.24 1.35
CA THR A 329 -3.47 33.30 2.57
C THR A 329 -2.10 32.67 2.37
N HIS A 330 -2.05 31.50 1.69
CA HIS A 330 -0.79 30.82 1.45
C HIS A 330 0.06 31.50 0.37
N ARG A 331 -0.57 32.13 -0.63
CA ARG A 331 0.15 32.99 -1.59
C ARG A 331 0.82 34.17 -0.87
N ASP A 332 0.07 34.88 -0.02
CA ASP A 332 0.59 36.04 0.69
C ASP A 332 1.78 35.60 1.59
N ALA A 333 1.68 34.44 2.27
CA ALA A 333 2.79 33.87 3.02
C ALA A 333 4.01 33.53 2.13
N LEU A 334 3.79 33.03 0.90
CA LEU A 334 4.86 32.77 -0.08
C LEU A 334 5.53 34.08 -0.58
N ASP A 335 4.77 35.16 -0.70
CA ASP A 335 5.29 36.46 -1.13
C ASP A 335 6.14 37.11 0.00
N GLU A 336 5.78 36.90 1.28
CA GLU A 336 6.55 37.34 2.43
C GLU A 336 7.89 36.58 2.58
N LEU A 337 7.96 35.32 2.18
CA LEU A 337 9.18 34.53 2.23
C LEU A 337 10.24 34.94 1.19
N ALA A 338 9.89 35.82 0.26
CA ALA A 338 10.75 36.28 -0.85
C ALA A 338 11.45 35.13 -1.63
N VAL A 339 10.77 34.00 -1.75
CA VAL A 339 11.26 32.79 -2.44
C VAL A 339 10.93 32.82 -3.93
#